data_e590637ecd1382e232e706b40bd394fa
#
_entry.id   e590637ecd1382e232e706b40bd394fa
#
_cell.length_a   1.000
_cell.length_b   1.000
_cell.length_c   1.000
_cell.angle_alpha   90.00
_cell.angle_beta   90.00
_cell.angle_gamma   90.00
#
_symmetry.space_group_name_H-M   'P 1'
#
loop_
_entity.id
_entity.type
_entity.pdbx_description
1 polymer ?
#
loop_
_entity_poly.entity_id
_entity_poly.type
_entity_poly.pdbx_seq_one_letter_code
_entity_poly.pdbx_strand_id
1 'polypeptide(L)'
;MRFEFIADEHVKVKTFLKKHEISKSLLAKVKFAGGNIFVNDQPQNAIYLLDIGDKVTIDIPAEKGFETLEAVNRDLSIIYEDEHFLVLDKPAGLASIPSVNHSNTMANFVKAYYIQKHYENQQVHIVTRLDRDTSGL
;
A
#
# COMPACT_ATOMS: atom_id res chain seq x y z
N MET A 1 4.18 3.21 -6.99
CA MET A 1 2.75 3.61 -7.13
C MET A 1 2.70 5.12 -7.31
N ARG A 2 1.93 5.60 -8.30
CA ARG A 2 1.87 7.03 -8.68
C ARG A 2 0.44 7.54 -8.62
N PHE A 3 0.23 8.70 -8.01
CA PHE A 3 -1.06 9.39 -7.97
C PHE A 3 -0.90 10.81 -8.48
N GLU A 4 -1.93 11.30 -9.18
CA GLU A 4 -1.99 12.64 -9.73
C GLU A 4 -3.26 13.35 -9.28
N PHE A 5 -3.13 14.62 -8.94
CA PHE A 5 -4.22 15.49 -8.49
C PHE A 5 -4.09 16.85 -9.15
N ILE A 6 -5.20 17.56 -9.31
CA ILE A 6 -5.22 18.96 -9.74
C ILE A 6 -5.55 19.85 -8.55
N ALA A 7 -4.72 20.83 -8.27
CA ALA A 7 -4.93 21.76 -7.18
C ALA A 7 -6.16 22.66 -7.44
N ASP A 8 -7.05 22.70 -6.48
CA ASP A 8 -8.28 23.50 -6.51
C ASP A 8 -8.23 24.71 -5.56
N GLU A 9 -7.12 24.88 -4.84
CA GLU A 9 -6.92 25.94 -3.88
C GLU A 9 -5.44 26.35 -3.74
N HIS A 10 -5.22 27.56 -3.24
CA HIS A 10 -3.89 28.14 -3.04
C HIS A 10 -3.36 27.75 -1.64
N VAL A 11 -2.79 26.55 -1.52
CA VAL A 11 -2.29 25.99 -0.25
C VAL A 11 -0.95 25.27 -0.44
N LYS A 12 -0.29 24.95 0.68
CA LYS A 12 0.95 24.16 0.64
C LYS A 12 0.65 22.73 0.22
N VAL A 13 1.55 22.12 -0.56
CA VAL A 13 1.49 20.71 -1.01
C VAL A 13 1.11 19.76 0.13
N LYS A 14 1.75 19.87 1.31
CA LYS A 14 1.42 19.01 2.46
C LYS A 14 -0.02 19.15 2.95
N THR A 15 -0.60 20.36 2.86
CA THR A 15 -1.98 20.63 3.26
C THR A 15 -2.96 20.06 2.23
N PHE A 16 -2.67 20.27 0.96
CA PHE A 16 -3.41 19.72 -0.16
C PHE A 16 -3.44 18.18 -0.12
N LEU A 17 -2.27 17.54 -0.07
CA LEU A 17 -2.17 16.07 0.00
C LEU A 17 -2.87 15.47 1.21
N LYS A 18 -2.84 16.16 2.37
CA LYS A 18 -3.60 15.73 3.55
C LYS A 18 -5.11 15.72 3.31
N LYS A 19 -5.66 16.68 2.57
CA LYS A 19 -7.08 16.71 2.19
C LYS A 19 -7.45 15.58 1.23
N HIS A 20 -6.49 15.11 0.44
CA HIS A 20 -6.61 13.95 -0.45
C HIS A 20 -6.19 12.63 0.23
N GLU A 21 -6.40 12.51 1.53
CA GLU A 21 -6.20 11.27 2.32
C GLU A 21 -4.72 10.80 2.40
N ILE A 22 -3.75 11.57 1.89
CA ILE A 22 -2.34 11.25 2.04
C ILE A 22 -1.89 11.54 3.47
N SER A 23 -1.68 10.50 4.26
CA SER A 23 -1.29 10.63 5.67
C SER A 23 0.11 11.22 5.84
N LYS A 24 0.37 11.81 7.03
CA LYS A 24 1.71 12.31 7.36
C LYS A 24 2.78 11.22 7.31
N SER A 25 2.44 9.99 7.73
CA SER A 25 3.36 8.84 7.69
C SER A 25 3.68 8.43 6.26
N LEU A 26 2.69 8.42 5.37
CA LEU A 26 2.89 8.13 3.95
C LEU A 26 3.75 9.21 3.29
N LEU A 27 3.47 10.49 3.58
CA LEU A 27 4.27 11.60 3.07
C LEU A 27 5.74 11.54 3.56
N ALA A 28 5.97 11.10 4.79
CA ALA A 28 7.30 10.86 5.32
C ALA A 28 8.00 9.70 4.58
N LYS A 29 7.31 8.58 4.31
CA LYS A 29 7.83 7.49 3.47
C LYS A 29 8.24 7.99 2.08
N VAL A 30 7.39 8.74 1.40
CA VAL A 30 7.71 9.35 0.09
C VAL A 30 9.00 10.16 0.19
N LYS A 31 9.12 11.01 1.21
CA LYS A 31 10.27 11.90 1.37
C LYS A 31 11.58 11.17 1.69
N PHE A 32 11.54 10.09 2.49
CA PHE A 32 12.74 9.46 3.06
C PHE A 32 13.05 8.06 2.50
N ALA A 33 12.12 7.44 1.78
CA ALA A 33 12.28 6.10 1.23
C ALA A 33 12.38 6.06 -0.31
N GLY A 34 12.76 7.18 -0.94
CA GLY A 34 13.02 7.24 -2.38
C GLY A 34 11.81 7.59 -3.25
N GLY A 35 10.71 8.06 -2.65
CA GLY A 35 9.60 8.65 -3.39
C GLY A 35 9.85 10.10 -3.77
N ASN A 36 8.96 10.68 -4.56
CA ASN A 36 9.08 12.06 -5.04
C ASN A 36 7.72 12.77 -5.05
N ILE A 37 7.77 14.09 -4.96
CA ILE A 37 6.64 14.98 -5.20
C ILE A 37 6.99 15.87 -6.37
N PHE A 38 6.08 16.02 -7.32
CA PHE A 38 6.21 16.91 -8.45
C PHE A 38 5.04 17.88 -8.48
N VAL A 39 5.29 19.09 -8.92
CA VAL A 39 4.28 20.08 -9.29
C VAL A 39 4.57 20.51 -10.73
N ASN A 40 3.60 20.31 -11.62
CA ASN A 40 3.77 20.56 -13.07
C ASN A 40 5.02 19.86 -13.64
N ASP A 41 5.20 18.60 -13.25
CA ASP A 41 6.34 17.73 -13.62
C ASP A 41 7.72 18.20 -13.13
N GLN A 42 7.77 19.21 -12.24
CA GLN A 42 9.00 19.67 -11.58
C GLN A 42 9.08 19.15 -10.14
N PRO A 43 10.22 18.61 -9.71
CA PRO A 43 10.40 18.17 -8.33
C PRO A 43 10.17 19.33 -7.34
N GLN A 44 9.32 19.09 -6.34
CA GLN A 44 9.00 20.10 -5.33
C GLN A 44 8.98 19.47 -3.92
N ASN A 45 9.02 20.31 -2.92
CA ASN A 45 8.94 19.89 -1.53
C ASN A 45 7.52 20.08 -0.95
N ALA A 46 7.28 19.50 0.20
CA ALA A 46 5.97 19.50 0.86
C ALA A 46 5.49 20.91 1.33
N ILE A 47 6.37 21.91 1.36
CA ILE A 47 6.04 23.29 1.75
C ILE A 47 5.83 24.23 0.55
N TYR A 48 6.02 23.72 -0.67
CA TYR A 48 5.73 24.47 -1.89
C TYR A 48 4.27 24.95 -1.88
N LEU A 49 4.05 26.20 -2.30
CA LEU A 49 2.72 26.80 -2.37
C LEU A 49 2.14 26.55 -3.76
N LEU A 50 1.01 25.86 -3.78
CA LEU A 50 0.28 25.53 -5.02
C LEU A 50 -0.54 26.71 -5.50
N ASP A 51 -0.64 26.85 -6.81
CA ASP A 51 -1.64 27.65 -7.49
C ASP A 51 -2.80 26.77 -7.98
N ILE A 52 -3.99 27.37 -8.13
CA ILE A 52 -5.15 26.67 -8.69
C ILE A 52 -4.81 26.20 -10.10
N GLY A 53 -5.06 24.93 -10.39
CA GLY A 53 -4.76 24.28 -11.66
C GLY A 53 -3.41 23.58 -11.71
N ASP A 54 -2.55 23.70 -10.69
CA ASP A 54 -1.30 22.96 -10.64
C ASP A 54 -1.54 21.45 -10.59
N LYS A 55 -0.81 20.70 -11.41
CA LYS A 55 -0.78 19.24 -11.37
C LYS A 55 0.20 18.79 -10.30
N VAL A 56 -0.33 18.16 -9.24
CA VAL A 56 0.46 17.57 -8.16
C VAL A 56 0.58 16.08 -8.38
N THR A 57 1.80 15.58 -8.52
CA THR A 57 2.10 14.15 -8.66
C THR A 57 2.88 13.66 -7.44
N ILE A 58 2.47 12.53 -6.88
CA ILE A 58 3.19 11.87 -5.79
C ILE A 58 3.58 10.46 -6.21
N ASP A 59 4.88 10.17 -6.15
CA ASP A 59 5.44 8.83 -6.37
C ASP A 59 5.70 8.16 -5.03
N ILE A 60 4.95 7.09 -4.74
CA ILE A 60 5.15 6.26 -3.56
C ILE A 60 6.09 5.13 -3.93
N PRO A 61 7.23 4.96 -3.22
CA PRO A 61 8.19 3.91 -3.53
C PRO A 61 7.58 2.53 -3.27
N ALA A 62 8.03 1.54 -4.04
CA ALA A 62 7.67 0.15 -3.80
C ALA A 62 8.24 -0.34 -2.45
N GLU A 63 7.49 -1.16 -1.75
CA GLU A 63 7.88 -1.74 -0.48
C GLU A 63 8.32 -3.19 -0.68
N LYS A 64 9.55 -3.53 -0.25
CA LYS A 64 10.10 -4.89 -0.37
C LYS A 64 9.44 -5.93 0.54
N GLY A 65 8.58 -5.49 1.44
CA GLY A 65 7.96 -6.33 2.44
C GLY A 65 8.85 -6.56 3.68
N PHE A 66 8.25 -7.10 4.73
CA PHE A 66 9.00 -7.48 5.93
C PHE A 66 9.83 -8.75 5.65
N GLU A 67 11.14 -8.69 5.87
CA GLU A 67 12.03 -9.85 5.76
C GLU A 67 11.63 -10.97 6.72
N THR A 68 11.04 -10.61 7.87
CA THR A 68 10.59 -11.55 8.89
C THR A 68 9.29 -12.29 8.53
N LEU A 69 8.55 -11.86 7.53
CA LEU A 69 7.37 -12.59 7.04
C LEU A 69 7.84 -13.66 6.06
N GLU A 70 7.78 -14.92 6.45
CA GLU A 70 8.13 -16.05 5.61
C GLU A 70 7.12 -16.23 4.46
N ALA A 71 7.61 -16.50 3.25
CA ALA A 71 6.77 -16.82 2.11
C ALA A 71 6.46 -18.33 2.10
N VAL A 72 5.18 -18.68 2.15
CA VAL A 72 4.72 -20.08 2.13
C VAL A 72 3.83 -20.29 0.92
N ASN A 73 4.21 -21.20 0.05
CA ASN A 73 3.44 -21.54 -1.14
C ASN A 73 2.15 -22.29 -0.78
N ARG A 74 1.02 -21.72 -1.13
CA ARG A 74 -0.30 -22.32 -1.04
C ARG A 74 -1.24 -21.66 -2.04
N ASP A 75 -2.17 -22.42 -2.59
CA ASP A 75 -3.21 -21.89 -3.46
C ASP A 75 -4.12 -20.93 -2.69
N LEU A 76 -4.39 -19.78 -3.31
CA LEU A 76 -5.27 -18.74 -2.79
C LEU A 76 -6.59 -18.76 -3.54
N SER A 77 -7.71 -18.69 -2.81
CA SER A 77 -9.03 -18.44 -3.39
C SER A 77 -9.20 -16.95 -3.62
N ILE A 78 -8.81 -16.47 -4.81
CA ILE A 78 -8.87 -15.06 -5.18
C ILE A 78 -10.26 -14.75 -5.73
N ILE A 79 -10.96 -13.82 -5.10
CA ILE A 79 -12.28 -13.34 -5.52
C ILE A 79 -12.17 -12.13 -6.43
N TYR A 80 -11.20 -11.23 -6.12
CA TYR A 80 -10.94 -10.04 -6.90
C TYR A 80 -9.48 -9.62 -6.77
N GLU A 81 -8.92 -9.09 -7.84
CA GLU A 81 -7.57 -8.53 -7.86
C GLU A 81 -7.49 -7.38 -8.86
N ASP A 82 -6.88 -6.29 -8.45
CA ASP A 82 -6.47 -5.18 -9.31
C ASP A 82 -5.08 -4.66 -8.90
N GLU A 83 -4.67 -3.51 -9.40
CA GLU A 83 -3.37 -2.91 -9.08
C GLU A 83 -3.23 -2.43 -7.62
N HIS A 84 -4.36 -2.34 -6.87
CA HIS A 84 -4.41 -1.79 -5.51
C HIS A 84 -4.87 -2.81 -4.47
N PHE A 85 -5.75 -3.75 -4.83
CA PHE A 85 -6.43 -4.63 -3.90
C PHE A 85 -6.37 -6.10 -4.34
N LEU A 86 -6.22 -6.95 -3.36
CA LEU A 86 -6.38 -8.41 -3.45
C LEU A 86 -7.45 -8.83 -2.44
N VAL A 87 -8.57 -9.37 -2.93
CA VAL A 87 -9.67 -9.86 -2.11
C VAL A 87 -9.68 -11.39 -2.15
N LEU A 88 -9.60 -12.00 -0.99
CA LEU A 88 -9.47 -13.45 -0.82
C LEU A 88 -10.63 -14.04 -0.03
N ASP A 89 -11.10 -15.20 -0.43
CA ASP A 89 -11.97 -16.03 0.40
C ASP A 89 -11.11 -16.84 1.38
N LYS A 90 -11.12 -16.42 2.65
CA LYS A 90 -10.34 -17.07 3.70
C LYS A 90 -11.08 -18.32 4.23
N PRO A 91 -10.46 -19.51 4.23
CA PRO A 91 -11.06 -20.67 4.87
C PRO A 91 -11.06 -20.54 6.40
N ALA A 92 -12.02 -21.17 7.05
CA ALA A 92 -12.01 -21.36 8.50
C ALA A 92 -10.79 -22.19 8.96
N GLY A 93 -10.33 -21.96 10.17
CA GLY A 93 -9.17 -22.62 10.75
C GLY A 93 -7.81 -22.00 10.38
N LEU A 94 -7.79 -20.95 9.54
CA LEU A 94 -6.59 -20.28 9.08
C LEU A 94 -6.52 -18.84 9.64
N ALA A 95 -5.41 -18.48 10.30
CA ALA A 95 -5.20 -17.13 10.79
C ALA A 95 -4.86 -16.16 9.65
N SER A 96 -5.29 -14.90 9.77
CA SER A 96 -4.99 -13.85 8.78
C SER A 96 -3.52 -13.42 8.81
N ILE A 97 -2.93 -13.27 10.01
CA ILE A 97 -1.55 -12.80 10.21
C ILE A 97 -0.79 -13.73 11.16
N PRO A 98 0.55 -13.80 11.06
CA PRO A 98 1.36 -14.60 11.98
C PRO A 98 1.23 -14.13 13.44
N SER A 99 1.36 -15.09 14.33
CA SER A 99 1.49 -14.88 15.78
C SER A 99 2.43 -15.94 16.35
N VAL A 100 2.69 -15.87 17.66
CA VAL A 100 3.56 -16.84 18.36
C VAL A 100 3.14 -18.28 18.08
N ASN A 101 1.83 -18.54 17.94
CA ASN A 101 1.26 -19.88 17.76
C ASN A 101 0.85 -20.21 16.33
N HIS A 102 1.01 -19.28 15.38
CA HIS A 102 0.56 -19.44 14.00
C HIS A 102 1.59 -18.90 13.04
N SER A 103 2.32 -19.79 12.35
CA SER A 103 3.37 -19.46 11.38
C SER A 103 2.90 -19.56 9.92
N ASN A 104 1.86 -20.35 9.64
CA ASN A 104 1.29 -20.51 8.30
C ASN A 104 -0.05 -19.78 8.23
N THR A 105 -0.05 -18.56 7.70
CA THR A 105 -1.21 -17.67 7.71
C THR A 105 -1.49 -17.11 6.32
N MET A 106 -2.65 -16.47 6.14
CA MET A 106 -2.97 -15.83 4.85
C MET A 106 -1.86 -14.86 4.40
N ALA A 107 -1.29 -14.07 5.31
CA ALA A 107 -0.20 -13.15 4.99
C ALA A 107 1.03 -13.87 4.40
N ASN A 108 1.39 -15.05 4.93
CA ASN A 108 2.49 -15.87 4.41
C ASN A 108 2.22 -16.34 2.98
N PHE A 109 0.99 -16.74 2.69
CA PHE A 109 0.59 -17.23 1.37
C PHE A 109 0.51 -16.09 0.35
N VAL A 110 -0.02 -14.92 0.75
CA VAL A 110 -0.06 -13.71 -0.08
C VAL A 110 1.36 -13.26 -0.42
N LYS A 111 2.30 -13.29 0.52
CA LYS A 111 3.70 -12.97 0.23
C LYS A 111 4.29 -13.88 -0.83
N ALA A 112 4.07 -15.19 -0.73
CA ALA A 112 4.53 -16.15 -1.74
C ALA A 112 3.90 -15.86 -3.12
N TYR A 113 2.62 -15.53 -3.15
CA TYR A 113 1.90 -15.16 -4.36
C TYR A 113 2.51 -13.90 -5.01
N TYR A 114 2.78 -12.84 -4.25
CA TYR A 114 3.42 -11.62 -4.76
C TYR A 114 4.80 -11.89 -5.36
N ILE A 115 5.59 -12.75 -4.73
CA ILE A 115 6.90 -13.18 -5.25
C ILE A 115 6.75 -13.95 -6.57
N GLN A 116 5.81 -14.90 -6.65
CA GLN A 116 5.55 -15.69 -7.86
C GLN A 116 5.07 -14.82 -9.03
N LYS A 117 4.28 -13.78 -8.74
CA LYS A 117 3.80 -12.81 -9.74
C LYS A 117 4.85 -11.75 -10.11
N HIS A 118 6.01 -11.75 -9.45
CA HIS A 118 7.04 -10.75 -9.64
C HIS A 118 6.58 -9.31 -9.41
N TYR A 119 5.66 -9.12 -8.46
CA TYR A 119 5.19 -7.78 -8.11
C TYR A 119 6.32 -6.97 -7.49
N GLU A 120 6.45 -5.73 -7.92
CA GLU A 120 7.45 -4.78 -7.41
C GLU A 120 7.22 -4.47 -5.93
N ASN A 121 5.94 -4.34 -5.56
CA ASN A 121 5.52 -4.13 -4.18
C ASN A 121 5.19 -5.47 -3.53
N GLN A 122 6.01 -5.91 -2.59
CA GLN A 122 5.88 -7.21 -1.91
C GLN A 122 5.44 -7.08 -0.44
N GLN A 123 5.15 -5.87 0.02
CA GLN A 123 4.61 -5.65 1.36
C GLN A 123 3.14 -6.08 1.42
N VAL A 124 2.84 -7.01 2.31
CA VAL A 124 1.46 -7.44 2.57
C VAL A 124 0.81 -6.49 3.58
N HIS A 125 -0.15 -5.70 3.12
CA HIS A 125 -0.97 -4.80 3.93
C HIS A 125 -2.35 -5.41 4.14
N ILE A 126 -2.63 -5.86 5.35
CA ILE A 126 -3.95 -6.39 5.70
C ILE A 126 -4.90 -5.23 6.02
N VAL A 127 -5.93 -5.07 5.22
CA VAL A 127 -6.97 -4.02 5.38
C VAL A 127 -8.00 -4.46 6.41
N THR A 128 -8.51 -5.69 6.28
CA THR A 128 -9.44 -6.31 7.23
C THR A 128 -8.90 -7.66 7.69
N ARG A 129 -9.23 -8.05 8.91
CA ARG A 129 -8.87 -9.35 9.45
C ARG A 129 -10.12 -10.10 9.85
N LEU A 130 -10.22 -11.33 9.40
CA LEU A 130 -11.15 -12.32 9.97
C LEU A 130 -10.43 -13.13 11.05
N ASP A 131 -11.16 -13.50 12.08
CA ASP A 131 -10.66 -14.43 13.10
C ASP A 131 -10.29 -15.77 12.47
N ARG A 132 -9.46 -16.55 13.17
CA ARG A 132 -8.94 -17.82 12.66
C ARG A 132 -10.06 -18.75 12.16
N ASP A 133 -11.11 -18.91 12.96
CA ASP A 133 -12.18 -19.87 12.70
C ASP A 133 -13.35 -19.28 11.90
N THR A 134 -13.25 -17.99 11.52
CA THR A 134 -14.18 -17.32 10.60
C THR A 134 -13.71 -17.50 9.15
N SER A 135 -14.65 -17.82 8.26
CA SER A 135 -14.43 -17.87 6.81
C SER A 135 -15.10 -16.71 6.09
N GLY A 136 -14.65 -16.42 4.86
CA GLY A 136 -15.20 -15.37 3.99
C GLY A 136 -14.19 -14.28 3.65
N LEU A 137 -14.71 -13.10 3.29
CA LEU A 137 -13.93 -11.92 2.83
C LEU A 137 -13.52 -10.99 3.96
#